data_2d5ed59afc0c7de72ae44d12492faeee
#
_entry.id   2d5ed59afc0c7de72ae44d12492faeee
#
_cell.length_a   1.000
_cell.length_b   1.000
_cell.length_c   1.000
_cell.angle_alpha   90.00
_cell.angle_beta   90.00
_cell.angle_gamma   90.00
#
_symmetry.space_group_name_H-M   'P 1'
#
loop_
_entity.id
_entity.type
_entity.pdbx_description
1 polymer ?
#
loop_
_entity_poly.entity_id
_entity_poly.type
_entity_poly.pdbx_seq_one_letter_code
_entity_poly.pdbx_strand_id
1 'polypeptide(L)'
;MRIALINENSQAAKNSTIYAALKKVADEKGYTVDNYGMYAADDKAQLTYVQNGILAAILLNAKAADFVVTGCGTGEGAMLALNSFPGVICGHVEDPLDAYTFAQINDGNAIAIPFALRFGWGGDLNLQYIFEKLWSEPSGSGYPKERAVPEQRNKRILDTVRKAAFKEDLVEILKSLDPELVKGAVAGKNFRELFFANCKDEKIGAYVKSILD
;
A
#
# COMPACT_ATOMS: atom_id res chain seq x y z
N MET A 1 -11.79 0.76 8.63
CA MET A 1 -10.73 0.91 7.60
C MET A 1 -10.45 -0.45 6.99
N ARG A 2 -10.22 -0.49 5.68
CA ARG A 2 -9.83 -1.70 4.94
C ARG A 2 -8.38 -1.56 4.47
N ILE A 3 -7.56 -2.51 4.84
CA ILE A 3 -6.12 -2.52 4.57
C ILE A 3 -5.82 -3.61 3.56
N ALA A 4 -5.10 -3.28 2.49
CA ALA A 4 -4.56 -4.25 1.56
C ALA A 4 -3.11 -4.59 1.91
N LEU A 5 -2.80 -5.86 2.07
CA LEU A 5 -1.43 -6.37 2.13
C LEU A 5 -1.01 -6.85 0.74
N ILE A 6 0.12 -6.36 0.24
CA ILE A 6 0.71 -6.76 -1.03
C ILE A 6 2.18 -7.12 -0.81
N ASN A 7 2.57 -8.34 -1.18
CA ASN A 7 3.96 -8.76 -1.19
C ASN A 7 4.48 -8.94 -2.61
N GLU A 8 5.74 -8.57 -2.84
CA GLU A 8 6.44 -8.84 -4.10
C GLU A 8 7.25 -10.16 -4.02
N ASN A 9 7.73 -10.63 -5.17
CA ASN A 9 8.28 -11.97 -5.32
C ASN A 9 9.52 -12.24 -4.46
N SER A 10 10.43 -11.28 -4.30
CA SER A 10 11.67 -11.52 -3.54
C SER A 10 11.44 -11.72 -2.03
N GLN A 11 10.30 -11.24 -1.51
CA GLN A 11 9.94 -11.33 -0.11
C GLN A 11 8.63 -12.10 0.15
N ALA A 12 8.10 -12.77 -0.86
CA ALA A 12 6.83 -13.49 -0.76
C ALA A 12 6.80 -14.57 0.34
N ALA A 13 7.92 -15.24 0.60
CA ALA A 13 8.04 -16.25 1.66
C ALA A 13 7.76 -15.68 3.07
N LYS A 14 7.78 -14.36 3.25
CA LYS A 14 7.51 -13.70 4.52
C LYS A 14 6.04 -13.28 4.69
N ASN A 15 5.20 -13.48 3.67
CA ASN A 15 3.82 -13.03 3.67
C ASN A 15 3.05 -13.48 4.91
N SER A 16 3.15 -14.75 5.30
CA SER A 16 2.43 -15.29 6.46
C SER A 16 2.80 -14.59 7.77
N THR A 17 4.08 -14.28 7.98
CA THR A 17 4.57 -13.57 9.17
C THR A 17 4.08 -12.12 9.17
N ILE A 18 4.18 -11.44 8.02
CA ILE A 18 3.72 -10.05 7.87
C ILE A 18 2.22 -9.98 8.08
N TYR A 19 1.46 -10.88 7.44
CA TYR A 19 0.01 -10.94 7.58
C TYR A 19 -0.42 -11.19 9.01
N ALA A 20 0.24 -12.11 9.73
CA ALA A 20 -0.09 -12.42 11.13
C ALA A 20 0.12 -11.19 12.04
N ALA A 21 1.26 -10.49 11.90
CA ALA A 21 1.54 -9.28 12.66
C ALA A 21 0.53 -8.15 12.35
N LEU A 22 0.25 -7.93 11.05
CA LEU A 22 -0.69 -6.91 10.60
C LEU A 22 -2.12 -7.22 11.08
N LYS A 23 -2.56 -8.46 10.90
CA LYS A 23 -3.92 -8.88 11.27
C LYS A 23 -4.17 -8.75 12.76
N LYS A 24 -3.21 -9.11 13.60
CA LYS A 24 -3.31 -8.97 15.06
C LYS A 24 -3.65 -7.51 15.45
N VAL A 25 -2.90 -6.55 14.94
CA VAL A 25 -3.12 -5.13 15.25
C VAL A 25 -4.41 -4.60 14.61
N ALA A 26 -4.70 -5.03 13.39
CA ALA A 26 -5.92 -4.62 12.68
C ALA A 26 -7.18 -5.11 13.40
N ASP A 27 -7.20 -6.33 13.90
CA ASP A 27 -8.34 -6.90 14.63
C ASP A 27 -8.62 -6.12 15.93
N GLU A 28 -7.58 -5.73 16.67
CA GLU A 28 -7.70 -4.90 17.88
C GLU A 28 -8.31 -3.53 17.58
N LYS A 29 -8.11 -3.02 16.36
CA LYS A 29 -8.64 -1.73 15.89
C LYS A 29 -9.99 -1.85 15.16
N GLY A 30 -10.51 -3.05 14.94
CA GLY A 30 -11.71 -3.29 14.15
C GLY A 30 -11.52 -3.02 12.64
N TYR A 31 -10.30 -3.19 12.14
CA TYR A 31 -9.99 -3.03 10.73
C TYR A 31 -10.02 -4.36 9.98
N THR A 32 -10.32 -4.32 8.68
CA THR A 32 -10.27 -5.50 7.82
C THR A 32 -8.94 -5.55 7.08
N VAL A 33 -8.32 -6.73 6.98
CA VAL A 33 -7.11 -6.94 6.18
C VAL A 33 -7.43 -7.89 5.03
N ASP A 34 -7.27 -7.40 3.81
CA ASP A 34 -7.32 -8.20 2.58
C ASP A 34 -5.89 -8.51 2.13
N ASN A 35 -5.55 -9.78 2.10
CA ASN A 35 -4.24 -10.23 1.64
C ASN A 35 -4.30 -10.52 0.14
N TYR A 36 -3.68 -9.67 -0.67
CA TYR A 36 -3.60 -9.80 -2.13
C TYR A 36 -2.41 -10.67 -2.60
N GLY A 37 -1.57 -11.14 -1.68
CA GLY A 37 -0.38 -11.94 -2.01
C GLY A 37 0.80 -11.02 -2.41
N MET A 38 1.93 -11.55 -2.96
CA MET A 38 2.14 -13.00 -3.11
C MET A 38 2.14 -13.70 -1.75
N TYR A 39 1.63 -14.92 -1.73
CA TYR A 39 1.49 -15.71 -0.49
C TYR A 39 2.72 -16.57 -0.22
N ALA A 40 3.42 -16.99 -1.29
CA ALA A 40 4.59 -17.84 -1.25
C ALA A 40 5.50 -17.56 -2.46
N ALA A 41 6.75 -17.97 -2.37
CA ALA A 41 7.73 -17.76 -3.45
C ALA A 41 7.40 -18.50 -4.75
N ASP A 42 6.62 -19.59 -4.66
CA ASP A 42 6.18 -20.44 -5.78
C ASP A 42 4.77 -20.09 -6.31
N ASP A 43 4.19 -18.97 -5.87
CA ASP A 43 2.94 -18.47 -6.44
C ASP A 43 3.08 -18.30 -7.95
N LYS A 44 2.07 -18.77 -8.71
CA LYS A 44 2.08 -18.69 -10.18
C LYS A 44 2.06 -17.25 -10.70
N ALA A 45 1.30 -16.39 -10.04
CA ALA A 45 1.24 -14.97 -10.36
C ALA A 45 2.35 -14.24 -9.60
N GLN A 46 3.45 -14.01 -10.31
CA GLN A 46 4.61 -13.30 -9.77
C GLN A 46 4.36 -11.79 -9.78
N LEU A 47 4.61 -11.13 -8.65
CA LEU A 47 4.54 -9.68 -8.52
C LEU A 47 5.95 -9.12 -8.30
N THR A 48 6.36 -8.20 -9.14
CA THR A 48 7.54 -7.36 -8.90
C THR A 48 7.15 -6.15 -8.03
N TYR A 49 8.12 -5.46 -7.44
CA TYR A 49 7.84 -4.23 -6.69
C TYR A 49 7.18 -3.14 -7.57
N VAL A 50 7.43 -3.14 -8.88
CA VAL A 50 6.76 -2.24 -9.84
C VAL A 50 5.28 -2.58 -9.95
N GLN A 51 4.95 -3.86 -10.08
CA GLN A 51 3.57 -4.33 -10.12
C GLN A 51 2.84 -4.11 -8.79
N ASN A 52 3.55 -4.14 -7.65
CA ASN A 52 2.97 -3.70 -6.37
C ASN A 52 2.50 -2.23 -6.43
N GLY A 53 3.26 -1.36 -7.10
CA GLY A 53 2.87 0.03 -7.33
C GLY A 53 1.59 0.15 -8.14
N ILE A 54 1.48 -0.60 -9.25
CA ILE A 54 0.27 -0.65 -10.09
C ILE A 54 -0.93 -1.17 -9.29
N LEU A 55 -0.76 -2.29 -8.59
CA LEU A 55 -1.83 -2.90 -7.80
C LEU A 55 -2.30 -1.96 -6.67
N ALA A 56 -1.37 -1.34 -5.94
CA ALA A 56 -1.69 -0.38 -4.89
C ALA A 56 -2.48 0.82 -5.45
N ALA A 57 -2.07 1.36 -6.60
CA ALA A 57 -2.78 2.46 -7.26
C ALA A 57 -4.21 2.06 -7.65
N ILE A 58 -4.40 0.88 -8.22
CA ILE A 58 -5.73 0.35 -8.56
C ILE A 58 -6.60 0.25 -7.30
N LEU A 59 -6.10 -0.36 -6.23
CA LEU A 59 -6.87 -0.58 -5.01
C LEU A 59 -7.28 0.73 -4.32
N LEU A 60 -6.35 1.68 -4.17
CA LEU A 60 -6.61 2.95 -3.50
C LEU A 60 -7.53 3.87 -4.31
N ASN A 61 -7.31 3.98 -5.63
CA ASN A 61 -8.15 4.84 -6.47
C ASN A 61 -9.54 4.25 -6.69
N ALA A 62 -9.66 2.93 -6.80
CA ALA A 62 -10.95 2.24 -6.86
C ALA A 62 -11.71 2.23 -5.53
N LYS A 63 -11.12 2.75 -4.44
CA LYS A 63 -11.64 2.66 -3.07
C LYS A 63 -11.92 1.22 -2.62
N ALA A 64 -11.20 0.27 -3.19
CA ALA A 64 -11.22 -1.13 -2.78
C ALA A 64 -10.39 -1.35 -1.50
N ALA A 65 -9.45 -0.44 -1.21
CA ALA A 65 -8.75 -0.35 0.06
C ALA A 65 -8.62 1.11 0.49
N ASP A 66 -8.53 1.34 1.80
CA ASP A 66 -8.28 2.66 2.39
C ASP A 66 -6.78 2.88 2.62
N PHE A 67 -6.04 1.80 2.84
CA PHE A 67 -4.60 1.82 3.15
C PHE A 67 -3.89 0.61 2.53
N VAL A 68 -2.63 0.78 2.09
CA VAL A 68 -1.81 -0.31 1.55
C VAL A 68 -0.56 -0.51 2.43
N VAL A 69 -0.34 -1.76 2.83
CA VAL A 69 0.91 -2.23 3.41
C VAL A 69 1.64 -3.07 2.37
N THR A 70 2.85 -2.68 2.02
CA THR A 70 3.69 -3.40 1.07
C THR A 70 5.18 -3.27 1.45
N GLY A 71 6.05 -3.76 0.61
CA GLY A 71 7.49 -3.65 0.76
C GLY A 71 8.23 -4.40 -0.35
N CYS A 72 9.53 -4.36 -0.25
CA CYS A 72 10.44 -5.17 -1.04
C CYS A 72 11.69 -5.47 -0.21
N GLY A 73 12.79 -5.86 -0.82
CA GLY A 73 14.03 -6.11 -0.08
C GLY A 73 14.43 -4.91 0.78
N THR A 74 14.54 -3.72 0.19
CA THR A 74 14.91 -2.47 0.87
C THR A 74 13.71 -1.58 1.23
N GLY A 75 12.53 -1.86 0.73
CA GLY A 75 11.35 -0.98 0.86
C GLY A 75 11.35 0.21 -0.12
N GLU A 76 12.52 0.69 -0.52
CA GLU A 76 12.65 1.90 -1.34
C GLU A 76 12.07 1.75 -2.74
N GLY A 77 12.38 0.63 -3.42
CA GLY A 77 11.83 0.35 -4.75
C GLY A 77 10.30 0.31 -4.75
N ALA A 78 9.71 -0.33 -3.75
CA ALA A 78 8.26 -0.35 -3.58
C ALA A 78 7.71 1.05 -3.32
N MET A 79 8.33 1.84 -2.44
CA MET A 79 7.93 3.23 -2.18
C MET A 79 7.95 4.08 -3.45
N LEU A 80 9.03 4.01 -4.25
CA LEU A 80 9.15 4.76 -5.51
C LEU A 80 8.06 4.34 -6.51
N ALA A 81 7.82 3.02 -6.65
CA ALA A 81 6.80 2.50 -7.55
C ALA A 81 5.38 2.97 -7.15
N LEU A 82 5.05 2.92 -5.87
CA LEU A 82 3.75 3.38 -5.36
C LEU A 82 3.56 4.89 -5.60
N ASN A 83 4.57 5.69 -5.28
CA ASN A 83 4.51 7.14 -5.45
C ASN A 83 4.52 7.62 -6.91
N SER A 84 4.76 6.72 -7.88
CA SER A 84 4.66 7.01 -9.31
C SER A 84 3.21 7.13 -9.82
N PHE A 85 2.22 6.89 -8.99
CA PHE A 85 0.80 6.92 -9.38
C PHE A 85 0.01 8.01 -8.64
N PRO A 86 -1.04 8.57 -9.31
CA PRO A 86 -1.96 9.49 -8.65
C PRO A 86 -2.69 8.82 -7.49
N GLY A 87 -3.08 9.61 -6.49
CA GLY A 87 -3.86 9.11 -5.34
C GLY A 87 -3.10 8.27 -4.33
N VAL A 88 -1.80 8.04 -4.52
CA VAL A 88 -0.95 7.25 -3.61
C VAL A 88 0.09 8.14 -2.93
N ILE A 89 0.14 8.09 -1.60
CA ILE A 89 1.18 8.72 -0.78
C ILE A 89 1.78 7.63 0.09
N CYS A 90 2.95 7.15 -0.29
CA CYS A 90 3.65 6.05 0.35
C CYS A 90 4.87 6.53 1.12
N GLY A 91 4.95 6.17 2.40
CA GLY A 91 6.15 6.36 3.22
C GLY A 91 7.04 5.12 3.23
N HIS A 92 8.35 5.33 3.32
CA HIS A 92 9.30 4.29 3.69
C HIS A 92 9.31 4.15 5.21
N VAL A 93 9.11 2.94 5.73
CA VAL A 93 8.97 2.70 7.17
C VAL A 93 9.85 1.53 7.58
N GLU A 94 10.88 1.79 8.38
CA GLU A 94 11.79 0.77 8.88
C GLU A 94 11.50 0.35 10.32
N ASP A 95 10.93 1.27 11.10
CA ASP A 95 10.72 1.08 12.53
C ASP A 95 9.44 1.80 13.04
N PRO A 96 9.07 1.62 14.32
CA PRO A 96 7.88 2.24 14.89
C PRO A 96 7.89 3.77 14.91
N LEU A 97 9.07 4.41 14.96
CA LEU A 97 9.19 5.87 14.94
C LEU A 97 8.83 6.41 13.55
N ASP A 98 9.35 5.78 12.49
CA ASP A 98 8.98 6.12 11.11
C ASP A 98 7.48 5.99 10.89
N ALA A 99 6.88 4.88 11.36
CA ALA A 99 5.45 4.63 11.24
C ALA A 99 4.63 5.73 11.92
N TYR A 100 4.97 6.08 13.14
CA TYR A 100 4.29 7.12 13.91
C TYR A 100 4.42 8.49 13.23
N THR A 101 5.63 8.92 12.90
CA THR A 101 5.87 10.25 12.33
C THR A 101 5.26 10.38 10.94
N PHE A 102 5.34 9.34 10.10
CA PHE A 102 4.67 9.31 8.80
C PHE A 102 3.15 9.46 8.94
N ALA A 103 2.52 8.72 9.84
CA ALA A 103 1.09 8.83 10.06
C ALA A 103 0.69 10.21 10.58
N GLN A 104 1.43 10.74 11.57
CA GLN A 104 1.06 12.00 12.22
C GLN A 104 1.33 13.23 11.38
N ILE A 105 2.40 13.24 10.58
CA ILE A 105 2.86 14.41 9.84
C ILE A 105 2.38 14.36 8.38
N ASN A 106 2.63 13.24 7.70
CA ASN A 106 2.43 13.12 6.27
C ASN A 106 1.02 12.65 5.87
N ASP A 107 0.31 11.99 6.78
CA ASP A 107 -1.07 11.55 6.57
C ASP A 107 -1.24 10.83 5.22
N GLY A 108 -0.33 9.86 4.97
CA GLY A 108 -0.33 9.07 3.74
C GLY A 108 -1.28 7.88 3.81
N ASN A 109 -1.41 7.18 2.68
CA ASN A 109 -2.32 6.04 2.54
C ASN A 109 -1.61 4.72 2.16
N ALA A 110 -0.29 4.70 2.21
CA ALA A 110 0.51 3.49 1.99
C ALA A 110 1.83 3.54 2.74
N ILE A 111 2.36 2.37 3.10
CA ILE A 111 3.72 2.23 3.59
C ILE A 111 4.46 1.12 2.84
N ALA A 112 5.77 1.31 2.66
CA ALA A 112 6.68 0.32 2.11
C ALA A 112 7.76 -0.02 3.15
N ILE A 113 7.85 -1.30 3.52
CA ILE A 113 8.72 -1.82 4.58
C ILE A 113 9.90 -2.57 3.95
N PRO A 114 11.13 -2.44 4.48
CA PRO A 114 12.31 -3.20 4.04
C PRO A 114 12.28 -4.63 4.58
N PHE A 115 11.61 -5.54 3.90
CA PHE A 115 11.43 -6.92 4.37
C PHE A 115 12.70 -7.80 4.33
N ALA A 116 13.77 -7.39 3.62
CA ALA A 116 15.06 -8.08 3.68
C ALA A 116 15.96 -7.53 4.80
N LEU A 117 15.71 -6.31 5.25
CA LEU A 117 16.46 -5.67 6.32
C LEU A 117 15.71 -5.81 7.64
N ARG A 118 16.45 -5.99 8.75
CA ARG A 118 15.87 -6.04 10.11
C ARG A 118 14.73 -7.06 10.30
N PHE A 119 14.69 -8.10 9.46
CA PHE A 119 13.69 -9.17 9.50
C PHE A 119 14.23 -10.45 10.14
N GLY A 120 15.27 -10.33 10.95
CA GLY A 120 15.86 -11.44 11.68
C GLY A 120 15.08 -11.77 12.96
N TRP A 121 15.81 -12.16 14.01
CA TRP A 121 15.24 -12.41 15.33
C TRP A 121 14.45 -11.20 15.84
N GLY A 122 13.19 -11.42 16.22
CA GLY A 122 12.27 -10.35 16.64
C GLY A 122 11.69 -9.50 15.51
N GLY A 123 11.85 -9.90 14.22
CA GLY A 123 11.29 -9.17 13.09
C GLY A 123 9.76 -9.10 13.10
N ASP A 124 9.10 -10.15 13.57
CA ASP A 124 7.66 -10.19 13.79
C ASP A 124 7.18 -9.17 14.85
N LEU A 125 7.96 -9.02 15.94
CA LEU A 125 7.69 -8.00 16.96
C LEU A 125 7.90 -6.58 16.42
N ASN A 126 8.96 -6.35 15.64
CA ASN A 126 9.17 -5.04 15.02
C ASN A 126 8.00 -4.67 14.09
N LEU A 127 7.53 -5.61 13.28
CA LEU A 127 6.34 -5.42 12.44
C LEU A 127 5.11 -5.08 13.27
N GLN A 128 4.85 -5.82 14.35
CA GLN A 128 3.74 -5.52 15.24
C GLN A 128 3.84 -4.09 15.79
N TYR A 129 5.00 -3.68 16.29
CA TYR A 129 5.20 -2.32 16.82
C TYR A 129 5.07 -1.24 15.74
N ILE A 130 5.51 -1.50 14.52
CA ILE A 130 5.27 -0.61 13.36
C ILE A 130 3.76 -0.39 13.18
N PHE A 131 2.98 -1.44 13.10
CA PHE A 131 1.53 -1.35 12.89
C PHE A 131 0.79 -0.74 14.08
N GLU A 132 1.18 -1.06 15.32
CA GLU A 132 0.64 -0.42 16.52
C GLU A 132 0.86 1.09 16.51
N LYS A 133 2.07 1.55 16.12
CA LYS A 133 2.41 2.97 16.09
C LYS A 133 1.81 3.70 14.90
N LEU A 134 1.69 3.04 13.75
CA LEU A 134 1.03 3.60 12.56
C LEU A 134 -0.40 4.04 12.84
N TRP A 135 -1.12 3.29 13.66
CA TRP A 135 -2.54 3.56 13.99
C TRP A 135 -2.76 3.82 15.48
N SER A 136 -1.76 4.28 16.22
CA SER A 136 -1.91 4.60 17.64
C SER A 136 -2.80 5.81 17.89
N GLU A 137 -2.85 6.74 16.95
CA GLU A 137 -3.65 7.97 16.99
C GLU A 137 -4.28 8.22 15.59
N PRO A 138 -5.30 9.10 15.48
CA PRO A 138 -5.81 9.51 14.17
C PRO A 138 -4.69 10.09 13.29
N SER A 139 -4.65 9.71 12.03
CA SER A 139 -3.66 10.21 11.07
C SER A 139 -3.77 11.74 10.93
N GLY A 140 -2.63 12.41 10.73
CA GLY A 140 -2.58 13.86 10.62
C GLY A 140 -2.73 14.65 11.93
N SER A 141 -2.61 13.98 13.09
CA SER A 141 -2.72 14.65 14.41
C SER A 141 -1.51 15.53 14.78
N GLY A 142 -0.46 15.50 13.94
CA GLY A 142 0.74 16.32 14.11
C GLY A 142 1.79 15.75 15.08
N TYR A 143 3.07 16.08 14.80
CA TYR A 143 4.15 15.82 15.74
C TYR A 143 5.23 16.93 15.68
N PRO A 144 5.49 17.62 16.83
CA PRO A 144 4.64 17.59 18.04
C PRO A 144 3.22 18.11 17.74
N LYS A 145 2.25 17.83 18.61
CA LYS A 145 0.80 18.09 18.33
C LYS A 145 0.48 19.54 17.98
N GLU A 146 1.26 20.48 18.48
CA GLU A 146 1.13 21.90 18.17
C GLU A 146 1.41 22.20 16.69
N ARG A 147 2.08 21.29 15.98
CA ARG A 147 2.39 21.38 14.56
C ARG A 147 1.30 20.85 13.63
N ALA A 148 0.26 20.21 14.15
CA ALA A 148 -0.78 19.60 13.33
C ALA A 148 -1.35 20.54 12.26
N VAL A 149 -1.69 21.78 12.61
CA VAL A 149 -2.28 22.74 11.68
C VAL A 149 -1.33 23.09 10.52
N PRO A 150 -0.07 23.52 10.74
CA PRO A 150 0.84 23.80 9.63
C PRO A 150 1.22 22.54 8.83
N GLU A 151 1.34 21.38 9.45
CA GLU A 151 1.65 20.11 8.76
C GLU A 151 0.51 19.69 7.83
N GLN A 152 -0.73 19.72 8.31
CA GLN A 152 -1.90 19.42 7.48
C GLN A 152 -2.14 20.47 6.38
N ARG A 153 -1.76 21.74 6.60
CA ARG A 153 -1.75 22.75 5.54
C ARG A 153 -0.75 22.37 4.44
N ASN A 154 0.46 21.96 4.81
CA ASN A 154 1.49 21.54 3.85
C ASN A 154 1.08 20.27 3.10
N LYS A 155 0.46 19.31 3.79
CA LYS A 155 -0.11 18.11 3.16
C LYS A 155 -1.14 18.46 2.09
N ARG A 156 -2.07 19.39 2.35
CA ARG A 156 -3.04 19.85 1.34
C ARG A 156 -2.38 20.57 0.15
N ILE A 157 -1.31 21.33 0.40
CA ILE A 157 -0.51 21.93 -0.69
C ILE A 157 0.15 20.84 -1.54
N LEU A 158 0.75 19.83 -0.91
CA LEU A 158 1.33 18.68 -1.61
C LEU A 158 0.28 17.95 -2.46
N ASP A 159 -0.92 17.73 -1.95
CA ASP A 159 -2.01 17.11 -2.73
C ASP A 159 -2.37 17.95 -3.97
N THR A 160 -2.35 19.28 -3.86
CA THR A 160 -2.59 20.19 -4.99
C THR A 160 -1.46 20.10 -6.02
N VAL A 161 -0.20 20.06 -5.58
CA VAL A 161 0.97 19.87 -6.45
C VAL A 161 0.90 18.54 -7.18
N ARG A 162 0.58 17.46 -6.48
CA ARG A 162 0.43 16.12 -7.07
C ARG A 162 -0.69 16.08 -8.12
N LYS A 163 -1.84 16.71 -7.84
CA LYS A 163 -2.92 16.86 -8.83
C LYS A 163 -2.47 17.59 -10.09
N ALA A 164 -1.66 18.60 -9.95
CA ALA A 164 -1.12 19.35 -11.10
C ALA A 164 -0.06 18.57 -11.88
N ALA A 165 0.72 17.73 -11.18
CA ALA A 165 1.77 16.90 -11.78
C ALA A 165 1.19 15.69 -12.54
N PHE A 166 0.15 15.04 -12.00
CA PHE A 166 -0.56 13.94 -12.67
C PHE A 166 -1.70 14.51 -13.51
N LYS A 167 -1.45 14.72 -14.81
CA LYS A 167 -2.44 15.29 -15.75
C LYS A 167 -3.48 14.26 -16.23
N GLU A 168 -3.10 13.00 -16.26
CA GLU A 168 -3.94 11.90 -16.70
C GLU A 168 -4.56 11.18 -15.49
N ASP A 169 -5.77 10.66 -15.65
CA ASP A 169 -6.35 9.80 -14.65
C ASP A 169 -5.70 8.39 -14.67
N LEU A 170 -5.93 7.62 -13.61
CA LEU A 170 -5.28 6.32 -13.46
C LEU A 170 -5.54 5.37 -14.65
N VAL A 171 -6.77 5.35 -15.20
CA VAL A 171 -7.09 4.42 -16.30
C VAL A 171 -6.33 4.77 -17.56
N GLU A 172 -6.18 6.05 -17.87
CA GLU A 172 -5.38 6.49 -19.03
C GLU A 172 -3.88 6.20 -18.83
N ILE A 173 -3.38 6.39 -17.62
CA ILE A 173 -2.02 5.97 -17.27
C ILE A 173 -1.84 4.47 -17.48
N LEU A 174 -2.75 3.64 -16.93
CA LEU A 174 -2.65 2.18 -17.06
C LEU A 174 -2.72 1.70 -18.51
N LYS A 175 -3.53 2.35 -19.36
CA LYS A 175 -3.59 2.06 -20.81
C LYS A 175 -2.31 2.40 -21.57
N SER A 176 -1.53 3.35 -21.07
CA SER A 176 -0.24 3.74 -21.68
C SER A 176 0.92 2.82 -21.30
N LEU A 177 0.74 1.98 -20.30
CA LEU A 177 1.73 0.99 -19.87
C LEU A 177 1.68 -0.27 -20.72
N ASP A 178 2.74 -1.10 -20.63
CA ASP A 178 2.74 -2.45 -21.18
C ASP A 178 1.54 -3.25 -20.63
N PRO A 179 0.64 -3.76 -21.50
CA PRO A 179 -0.53 -4.52 -21.07
C PRO A 179 -0.19 -5.75 -20.22
N GLU A 180 0.89 -6.46 -20.54
CA GLU A 180 1.32 -7.63 -19.77
C GLU A 180 1.80 -7.25 -18.36
N LEU A 181 2.43 -6.09 -18.21
CA LEU A 181 2.81 -5.56 -16.91
C LEU A 181 1.57 -5.28 -16.04
N VAL A 182 0.56 -4.64 -16.59
CA VAL A 182 -0.68 -4.30 -15.89
C VAL A 182 -1.48 -5.57 -15.57
N LYS A 183 -1.62 -6.48 -16.55
CA LYS A 183 -2.30 -7.77 -16.36
C LYS A 183 -1.63 -8.60 -15.27
N GLY A 184 -0.30 -8.67 -15.25
CA GLY A 184 0.47 -9.34 -14.22
C GLY A 184 0.22 -8.78 -12.81
N ALA A 185 0.03 -7.46 -12.68
CA ALA A 185 -0.24 -6.83 -11.39
C ALA A 185 -1.58 -7.27 -10.76
N VAL A 186 -2.55 -7.67 -11.58
CA VAL A 186 -3.90 -8.07 -11.14
C VAL A 186 -4.14 -9.58 -11.28
N ALA A 187 -3.12 -10.37 -11.59
CA ALA A 187 -3.23 -11.81 -11.81
C ALA A 187 -3.26 -12.64 -10.51
N GLY A 188 -3.13 -12.02 -9.35
CA GLY A 188 -3.10 -12.69 -8.05
C GLY A 188 -4.31 -13.58 -7.78
N LYS A 189 -4.08 -14.72 -7.11
CA LYS A 189 -5.10 -15.76 -6.87
C LYS A 189 -6.44 -15.24 -6.33
N ASN A 190 -6.39 -14.33 -5.36
CA ASN A 190 -7.59 -13.81 -4.70
C ASN A 190 -7.99 -12.41 -5.21
N PHE A 191 -7.25 -11.85 -6.18
CA PHE A 191 -7.45 -10.48 -6.61
C PHE A 191 -8.88 -10.23 -7.12
N ARG A 192 -9.36 -11.07 -8.05
CA ARG A 192 -10.69 -10.89 -8.66
C ARG A 192 -11.81 -10.84 -7.61
N GLU A 193 -11.80 -11.78 -6.67
CA GLU A 193 -12.81 -11.84 -5.61
C GLU A 193 -12.73 -10.62 -4.68
N LEU A 194 -11.55 -10.35 -4.10
CA LEU A 194 -11.36 -9.26 -3.14
C LEU A 194 -11.60 -7.89 -3.78
N PHE A 195 -11.09 -7.67 -5.00
CA PHE A 195 -11.21 -6.39 -5.67
C PHE A 195 -12.67 -6.07 -6.02
N PHE A 196 -13.37 -6.96 -6.71
CA PHE A 196 -14.73 -6.67 -7.14
C PHE A 196 -15.76 -6.65 -5.99
N ALA A 197 -15.50 -7.32 -4.89
CA ALA A 197 -16.31 -7.20 -3.68
C ALA A 197 -16.22 -5.80 -3.04
N ASN A 198 -15.15 -5.05 -3.29
CA ASN A 198 -14.84 -3.81 -2.59
C ASN A 198 -14.67 -2.57 -3.50
N CYS A 199 -14.53 -2.76 -4.82
CA CYS A 199 -14.38 -1.68 -5.80
C CYS A 199 -15.60 -0.77 -5.82
N LYS A 200 -15.37 0.55 -5.68
CA LYS A 200 -16.42 1.57 -5.69
C LYS A 200 -16.32 2.53 -6.89
N ASP A 201 -15.25 2.43 -7.68
CA ASP A 201 -15.06 3.23 -8.89
C ASP A 201 -15.43 2.42 -10.12
N GLU A 202 -16.51 2.83 -10.81
CA GLU A 202 -17.04 2.12 -11.96
C GLU A 202 -16.07 2.11 -13.16
N LYS A 203 -15.33 3.22 -13.39
CA LYS A 203 -14.39 3.34 -14.50
C LYS A 203 -13.19 2.40 -14.31
N ILE A 204 -12.61 2.40 -13.13
CA ILE A 204 -11.50 1.49 -12.81
C ILE A 204 -11.97 0.05 -12.78
N GLY A 205 -13.13 -0.22 -12.19
CA GLY A 205 -13.74 -1.57 -12.18
C GLY A 205 -13.98 -2.13 -13.58
N ALA A 206 -14.53 -1.33 -14.51
CA ALA A 206 -14.75 -1.73 -15.89
C ALA A 206 -13.43 -2.00 -16.63
N TYR A 207 -12.43 -1.15 -16.44
CA TYR A 207 -11.10 -1.35 -17.04
C TYR A 207 -10.42 -2.62 -16.51
N VAL A 208 -10.39 -2.81 -15.20
CA VAL A 208 -9.81 -4.02 -14.59
C VAL A 208 -10.52 -5.29 -15.09
N LYS A 209 -11.86 -5.25 -15.22
CA LYS A 209 -12.61 -6.37 -15.78
C LYS A 209 -12.17 -6.68 -17.21
N SER A 210 -12.00 -5.64 -18.05
CA SER A 210 -11.61 -5.82 -19.47
C SER A 210 -10.22 -6.42 -19.69
N ILE A 211 -9.31 -6.28 -18.71
CA ILE A 211 -7.97 -6.89 -18.80
C ILE A 211 -7.88 -8.28 -18.18
N LEU A 212 -8.90 -8.69 -17.41
CA LEU A 212 -8.99 -10.02 -16.80
C LEU A 212 -9.80 -11.02 -17.63
N ASP A 213 -10.67 -10.54 -18.52
CA ASP A 213 -11.48 -11.32 -19.44
C ASP A 213 -10.73 -11.55 -20.75
#